data_b4fae3ac954c4d2e284194e71fe29cc2
#
_entry.id   b4fae3ac954c4d2e284194e71fe29cc2
#
_cell.length_a   1.000
_cell.length_b   1.000
_cell.length_c   1.000
_cell.angle_alpha   90.00
_cell.angle_beta   90.00
_cell.angle_gamma   90.00
#
_symmetry.space_group_name_H-M   'P 1'
#
loop_
_entity.id
_entity.type
_entity.pdbx_description
1 polymer ?
#
loop_
_entity_poly.entity_id
_entity_poly.type
_entity_poly.pdbx_seq_one_letter_code
_entity_poly.pdbx_strand_id
1 'polypeptide(L)'
;LLMNFLKNSEKYNHWLPIITVMVECGLRAGEATGLRWEDINLDTGEISVNHTLIYYSHREKGCLYGINTPKTEAGNRIVPMTPEVKAAFVQEREYQKKTGISCKVTIDGYTDFIFVNRFGECQHHSTINKGIDRIIRDCNEEQLAKCESGTIKPKNLVLLPKFSCHSLRHTCATRLCEA
;
A
#
# COMPACT_ATOMS: atom_id res chain seq x y z
N LEU A 1 -6.51 -2.01 15.10
CA LEU A 1 -5.31 -2.77 15.47
C LEU A 1 -4.20 -2.58 14.43
N LEU A 2 -4.38 -2.99 13.13
CA LEU A 2 -3.36 -2.94 12.07
C LEU A 2 -2.67 -1.58 11.94
N MET A 3 -3.45 -0.50 11.73
CA MET A 3 -2.89 0.83 11.50
C MET A 3 -2.11 1.34 12.72
N ASN A 4 -2.58 1.02 13.92
CA ASN A 4 -1.87 1.39 15.15
C ASN A 4 -0.56 0.62 15.32
N PHE A 5 -0.54 -0.67 15.00
CA PHE A 5 0.67 -1.49 14.98
C PHE A 5 1.70 -0.93 13.99
N LEU A 6 1.29 -0.60 12.76
CA LEU A 6 2.17 -0.04 11.74
C LEU A 6 2.76 1.32 12.15
N LYS A 7 1.96 2.20 12.77
CA LYS A 7 2.42 3.51 13.24
C LYS A 7 3.52 3.41 14.30
N ASN A 8 3.44 2.41 15.17
CA ASN A 8 4.33 2.25 16.31
C ASN A 8 5.49 1.27 16.06
N SER A 9 5.53 0.61 14.91
CA SER A 9 6.56 -0.37 14.57
C SER A 9 7.68 0.28 13.75
N GLU A 10 8.89 0.36 14.28
CA GLU A 10 10.07 0.79 13.52
C GLU A 10 10.32 -0.11 12.31
N LYS A 11 10.04 -1.40 12.43
CA LYS A 11 10.23 -2.41 11.39
C LYS A 11 9.24 -2.27 10.25
N TYR A 12 7.98 -1.89 10.53
CA TYR A 12 6.88 -1.95 9.56
C TYR A 12 6.30 -0.58 9.20
N ASN A 13 6.77 0.51 9.81
CA ASN A 13 6.26 1.85 9.56
C ASN A 13 6.31 2.26 8.07
N HIS A 14 7.33 1.80 7.35
CA HIS A 14 7.46 2.04 5.89
C HIS A 14 6.34 1.38 5.04
N TRP A 15 5.56 0.44 5.60
CA TRP A 15 4.37 -0.12 4.93
C TRP A 15 3.11 0.71 5.17
N LEU A 16 3.13 1.61 6.16
CA LEU A 16 1.96 2.40 6.53
C LEU A 16 1.41 3.23 5.35
N PRO A 17 2.23 3.94 4.55
CA PRO A 17 1.72 4.76 3.45
C PRO A 17 0.94 3.96 2.41
N ILE A 18 1.51 2.89 1.86
CA ILE A 18 0.83 2.10 0.82
C ILE A 18 -0.43 1.41 1.35
N ILE A 19 -0.40 0.88 2.59
CA ILE A 19 -1.57 0.25 3.21
C ILE A 19 -2.67 1.29 3.45
N THR A 20 -2.34 2.49 3.93
CA THR A 20 -3.30 3.59 4.10
C THR A 20 -3.98 3.94 2.77
N VAL A 21 -3.19 4.17 1.72
CA VAL A 21 -3.72 4.48 0.38
C VAL A 21 -4.66 3.38 -0.12
N MET A 22 -4.31 2.11 0.07
CA MET A 22 -5.16 0.99 -0.37
C MET A 22 -6.46 0.88 0.43
N VAL A 23 -6.41 1.11 1.75
CA VAL A 23 -7.59 1.01 2.63
C VAL A 23 -8.53 2.19 2.43
N GLU A 24 -8.01 3.40 2.30
CA GLU A 24 -8.83 4.62 2.26
C GLU A 24 -9.33 4.93 0.84
N CYS A 25 -8.52 4.68 -0.19
CA CYS A 25 -8.89 4.97 -1.58
C CYS A 25 -9.48 3.77 -2.32
N GLY A 26 -9.44 2.59 -1.74
CA GLY A 26 -9.94 1.36 -2.37
C GLY A 26 -9.25 1.01 -3.68
N LEU A 27 -7.99 1.39 -3.89
CA LEU A 27 -7.23 1.10 -5.09
C LEU A 27 -6.93 -0.39 -5.23
N ARG A 28 -6.92 -0.89 -6.47
CA ARG A 28 -6.37 -2.21 -6.76
C ARG A 28 -4.86 -2.20 -6.48
N ALA A 29 -4.30 -3.35 -6.13
CA ALA A 29 -2.86 -3.45 -5.85
C ALA A 29 -1.98 -2.87 -6.98
N GLY A 30 -2.29 -3.20 -8.24
CA GLY A 30 -1.54 -2.66 -9.38
C GLY A 30 -1.77 -1.17 -9.63
N GLU A 31 -2.94 -0.63 -9.31
CA GLU A 31 -3.19 0.81 -9.34
C GLU A 31 -2.35 1.52 -8.27
N ALA A 32 -2.38 1.02 -7.03
CA ALA A 32 -1.61 1.59 -5.93
C ALA A 32 -0.10 1.54 -6.17
N THR A 33 0.43 0.39 -6.63
CA THR A 33 1.86 0.23 -6.92
C THR A 33 2.31 0.95 -8.18
N GLY A 34 1.38 1.25 -9.09
CA GLY A 34 1.62 2.02 -10.29
C GLY A 34 1.63 3.54 -10.09
N LEU A 35 1.17 4.05 -8.94
CA LEU A 35 1.14 5.49 -8.69
C LEU A 35 2.53 6.12 -8.80
N ARG A 36 2.59 7.25 -9.49
CA ARG A 36 3.77 8.10 -9.64
C ARG A 36 3.57 9.44 -8.93
N TRP A 37 4.65 10.11 -8.62
CA TRP A 37 4.54 11.41 -7.96
C TRP A 37 3.78 12.45 -8.80
N GLU A 38 3.81 12.37 -10.11
CA GLU A 38 3.03 13.24 -11.00
C GLU A 38 1.52 12.94 -11.01
N ASP A 39 1.10 11.74 -10.57
CA ASP A 39 -0.31 11.37 -10.43
C ASP A 39 -0.95 11.93 -9.15
N ILE A 40 -0.14 12.56 -8.27
CA ILE A 40 -0.54 13.03 -6.95
C ILE A 40 -0.52 14.56 -6.89
N ASN A 41 -1.67 15.16 -6.65
CA ASN A 41 -1.77 16.59 -6.36
C ASN A 41 -2.10 16.80 -4.88
N LEU A 42 -1.08 17.15 -4.10
CA LEU A 42 -1.24 17.40 -2.65
C LEU A 42 -1.98 18.72 -2.36
N ASP A 43 -2.00 19.67 -3.27
CA ASP A 43 -2.66 20.97 -3.07
C ASP A 43 -4.17 20.81 -3.24
N THR A 44 -4.62 20.19 -4.35
CA THR A 44 -6.05 19.90 -4.57
C THR A 44 -6.54 18.68 -3.80
N GLY A 45 -5.65 17.82 -3.32
CA GLY A 45 -6.00 16.57 -2.63
C GLY A 45 -6.56 15.51 -3.57
N GLU A 46 -5.96 15.35 -4.75
CA GLU A 46 -6.44 14.45 -5.81
C GLU A 46 -5.39 13.43 -6.22
N ILE A 47 -5.84 12.21 -6.51
CA ILE A 47 -5.07 11.12 -7.09
C ILE A 47 -5.62 10.83 -8.48
N SER A 48 -4.78 10.92 -9.51
CA SER A 48 -5.13 10.51 -10.86
C SER A 48 -4.85 9.01 -11.04
N VAL A 49 -5.89 8.21 -11.22
CA VAL A 49 -5.76 6.77 -11.49
C VAL A 49 -6.03 6.54 -12.98
N ASN A 50 -4.95 6.45 -13.77
CA ASN A 50 -4.99 6.40 -15.23
C ASN A 50 -4.22 5.20 -15.81
N HIS A 51 -3.58 4.38 -14.97
CA HIS A 51 -2.85 3.19 -15.38
C HIS A 51 -2.75 2.17 -14.24
N THR A 52 -2.26 0.98 -14.56
CA THR A 52 -2.08 -0.12 -13.62
C THR A 52 -0.74 -0.78 -13.88
N LEU A 53 0.09 -0.89 -12.86
CA LEU A 53 1.31 -1.69 -12.91
C LEU A 53 0.93 -3.17 -12.85
N ILE A 54 1.43 -3.96 -13.81
CA ILE A 54 1.29 -5.41 -13.82
C ILE A 54 2.65 -6.07 -13.62
N TYR A 55 2.62 -7.23 -12.95
CA TYR A 55 3.78 -8.08 -12.77
C TYR A 55 3.40 -9.50 -13.18
N TYR A 56 4.06 -10.04 -14.18
CA TYR A 56 3.70 -11.30 -14.82
C TYR A 56 4.92 -12.14 -15.16
N SER A 57 4.71 -13.44 -15.27
CA SER A 57 5.74 -14.37 -15.71
C SER A 57 5.74 -14.51 -17.24
N HIS A 58 6.90 -14.30 -17.85
CA HIS A 58 7.14 -14.56 -19.26
C HIS A 58 7.96 -15.83 -19.42
N ARG A 59 7.58 -16.68 -20.38
CA ARG A 59 8.15 -18.03 -20.54
C ARG A 59 9.66 -18.06 -20.67
N GLU A 60 10.24 -17.08 -21.40
CA GLU A 60 11.67 -17.04 -21.70
C GLU A 60 12.43 -15.95 -20.93
N LYS A 61 11.75 -14.91 -20.48
CA LYS A 61 12.37 -13.72 -19.88
C LYS A 61 12.20 -13.65 -18.35
N GLY A 62 11.55 -14.65 -17.75
CA GLY A 62 11.25 -14.63 -16.32
C GLY A 62 10.11 -13.67 -15.97
N CYS A 63 10.17 -13.07 -14.79
CA CYS A 63 9.13 -12.14 -14.34
C CYS A 63 9.40 -10.73 -14.85
N LEU A 64 8.39 -10.11 -15.44
CA LEU A 64 8.45 -8.77 -16.02
C LEU A 64 7.41 -7.85 -15.42
N TYR A 65 7.71 -6.56 -15.47
CA TYR A 65 6.74 -5.50 -15.24
C TYR A 65 6.19 -4.99 -16.57
N GLY A 66 4.98 -4.45 -16.52
CA GLY A 66 4.37 -3.74 -17.64
C GLY A 66 3.32 -2.76 -17.13
N ILE A 67 2.91 -1.86 -18.00
CA ILE A 67 1.84 -0.89 -17.72
C ILE A 67 0.62 -1.23 -18.58
N ASN A 68 -0.53 -1.36 -17.91
CA ASN A 68 -1.83 -1.41 -18.58
C ASN A 68 -2.53 -0.06 -18.41
N THR A 69 -2.90 0.56 -19.50
CA THR A 69 -3.80 1.71 -19.52
C THR A 69 -5.24 1.25 -19.65
N PRO A 70 -6.20 1.96 -19.06
CA PRO A 70 -7.61 1.62 -19.22
C PRO A 70 -8.04 1.66 -20.69
N LYS A 71 -8.83 0.67 -21.09
CA LYS A 71 -9.35 0.58 -22.47
C LYS A 71 -10.44 1.62 -22.79
N THR A 72 -11.00 2.25 -21.76
CA THR A 72 -12.08 3.25 -21.87
C THR A 72 -11.76 4.45 -20.98
N GLU A 73 -12.28 5.62 -21.34
CA GLU A 73 -12.15 6.84 -20.52
C GLU A 73 -12.70 6.68 -19.10
N ALA A 74 -13.74 5.87 -18.93
CA ALA A 74 -14.30 5.55 -17.61
C ALA A 74 -13.32 4.81 -16.68
N GLY A 75 -12.25 4.24 -17.23
CA GLY A 75 -11.16 3.66 -16.43
C GLY A 75 -10.22 4.70 -15.81
N ASN A 76 -10.19 5.91 -16.40
CA ASN A 76 -9.46 7.05 -15.85
C ASN A 76 -10.38 7.74 -14.83
N ARG A 77 -9.89 7.88 -13.61
CA ARG A 77 -10.67 8.50 -12.54
C ARG A 77 -9.79 9.31 -11.62
N ILE A 78 -10.39 10.34 -11.04
CA ILE A 78 -9.81 11.11 -9.94
C ILE A 78 -10.38 10.53 -8.63
N VAL A 79 -9.50 10.26 -7.69
CA VAL A 79 -9.85 9.80 -6.34
C VAL A 79 -9.47 10.91 -5.36
N PRO A 80 -10.42 11.44 -4.59
CA PRO A 80 -10.11 12.45 -3.57
C PRO A 80 -9.32 11.82 -2.41
N MET A 81 -8.38 12.58 -1.86
CA MET A 81 -7.60 12.17 -0.70
C MET A 81 -8.32 12.52 0.60
N THR A 82 -8.37 11.57 1.52
CA THR A 82 -8.63 11.90 2.93
C THR A 82 -7.39 12.57 3.56
N PRO A 83 -7.52 13.25 4.71
CA PRO A 83 -6.35 13.78 5.44
C PRO A 83 -5.30 12.70 5.74
N GLU A 84 -5.73 11.47 6.02
CA GLU A 84 -4.86 10.32 6.29
C GLU A 84 -4.06 9.91 5.06
N VAL A 85 -4.69 9.91 3.89
CA VAL A 85 -4.03 9.62 2.61
C VAL A 85 -3.00 10.70 2.26
N LYS A 86 -3.35 11.96 2.45
CA LYS A 86 -2.42 13.09 2.26
C LYS A 86 -1.21 12.96 3.18
N ALA A 87 -1.44 12.66 4.46
CA ALA A 87 -0.36 12.42 5.43
C ALA A 87 0.51 11.22 5.05
N ALA A 88 -0.08 10.15 4.49
CA ALA A 88 0.64 8.97 4.03
C ALA A 88 1.62 9.31 2.88
N PHE A 89 1.20 10.10 1.89
CA PHE A 89 2.10 10.54 0.81
C PHE A 89 3.21 11.47 1.30
N VAL A 90 2.91 12.36 2.25
CA VAL A 90 3.93 13.21 2.89
C VAL A 90 4.95 12.34 3.62
N GLN A 91 4.49 11.36 4.42
CA GLN A 91 5.36 10.41 5.12
C GLN A 91 6.25 9.63 4.16
N GLU A 92 5.70 9.13 3.04
CA GLU A 92 6.47 8.40 2.03
C GLU A 92 7.54 9.27 1.40
N ARG A 93 7.21 10.52 1.06
CA ARG A 93 8.17 11.49 0.51
C ARG A 93 9.31 11.80 1.49
N GLU A 94 9.00 11.96 2.77
CA GLU A 94 10.00 12.17 3.83
C GLU A 94 10.88 10.93 4.04
N TYR A 95 10.27 9.73 4.03
CA TYR A 95 11.01 8.48 4.13
C TYR A 95 12.00 8.32 2.97
N GLN A 96 11.59 8.58 1.74
CA GLN A 96 12.45 8.53 0.56
C GLN A 96 13.60 9.54 0.66
N LYS A 97 13.32 10.78 1.07
CA LYS A 97 14.36 11.80 1.30
C LYS A 97 15.37 11.37 2.38
N LYS A 98 14.88 10.85 3.50
CA LYS A 98 15.72 10.41 4.63
C LYS A 98 16.60 9.23 4.29
N THR A 99 16.08 8.28 3.51
CA THR A 99 16.81 7.03 3.18
C THR A 99 17.58 7.11 1.88
N GLY A 100 17.37 8.15 1.05
CA GLY A 100 17.95 8.26 -0.29
C GLY A 100 17.36 7.27 -1.29
N ILE A 101 16.24 6.61 -0.95
CA ILE A 101 15.54 5.70 -1.86
C ILE A 101 14.77 6.52 -2.88
N SER A 102 14.91 6.17 -4.14
CA SER A 102 14.15 6.75 -5.25
C SER A 102 13.87 5.68 -6.30
N CYS A 103 12.88 5.93 -7.15
CA CYS A 103 12.60 5.06 -8.28
C CYS A 103 13.81 5.05 -9.23
N LYS A 104 14.25 3.85 -9.62
CA LYS A 104 15.38 3.62 -10.53
C LYS A 104 14.98 2.90 -11.82
N VAL A 105 13.69 2.64 -11.98
CA VAL A 105 13.18 1.86 -13.12
C VAL A 105 12.30 2.72 -14.00
N THR A 106 12.32 2.40 -15.28
CA THR A 106 11.36 2.90 -16.27
C THR A 106 10.66 1.70 -16.87
N ILE A 107 9.33 1.68 -16.84
CA ILE A 107 8.49 0.58 -17.30
C ILE A 107 7.52 1.14 -18.34
N ASP A 108 7.64 0.73 -19.58
CA ASP A 108 6.83 1.20 -20.72
C ASP A 108 6.75 2.74 -20.82
N GLY A 109 7.87 3.42 -20.54
CA GLY A 109 7.96 4.88 -20.54
C GLY A 109 7.52 5.58 -19.24
N TYR A 110 6.99 4.84 -18.26
CA TYR A 110 6.59 5.36 -16.95
C TYR A 110 7.76 5.23 -15.97
N THR A 111 7.99 6.28 -15.20
CA THR A 111 9.03 6.34 -14.16
C THR A 111 8.53 7.10 -12.94
N ASP A 112 9.38 7.29 -11.94
CA ASP A 112 9.08 8.06 -10.72
C ASP A 112 7.92 7.46 -9.88
N PHE A 113 7.85 6.11 -9.85
CA PHE A 113 6.88 5.39 -9.04
C PHE A 113 7.09 5.68 -7.55
N ILE A 114 5.98 5.87 -6.82
CA ILE A 114 6.00 6.23 -5.40
C ILE A 114 6.45 5.05 -4.55
N PHE A 115 5.80 3.90 -4.70
CA PHE A 115 6.02 2.74 -3.84
C PHE A 115 7.07 1.81 -4.41
N VAL A 116 8.32 2.07 -4.02
CA VAL A 116 9.48 1.29 -4.45
C VAL A 116 10.12 0.55 -3.28
N ASN A 117 10.87 -0.49 -3.59
CA ASN A 117 11.67 -1.21 -2.62
C ASN A 117 13.00 -0.48 -2.34
N ARG A 118 13.81 -1.00 -1.39
CA ARG A 118 15.12 -0.42 -1.03
C ARG A 118 16.11 -0.31 -2.20
N PHE A 119 15.87 -0.99 -3.30
CA PHE A 119 16.71 -0.97 -4.50
C PHE A 119 16.21 0.04 -5.55
N GLY A 120 15.04 0.65 -5.33
CA GLY A 120 14.39 1.57 -6.27
C GLY A 120 13.54 0.89 -7.34
N GLU A 121 13.20 -0.39 -7.14
CA GLU A 121 12.30 -1.15 -8.02
C GLU A 121 10.86 -1.08 -7.51
N CYS A 122 9.89 -1.16 -8.42
CA CYS A 122 8.48 -1.11 -8.06
C CYS A 122 8.07 -2.26 -7.13
N GLN A 123 7.23 -1.94 -6.16
CA GLN A 123 6.50 -2.95 -5.42
C GLN A 123 5.46 -3.61 -6.33
N HIS A 124 5.08 -4.84 -6.04
CA HIS A 124 4.02 -5.57 -6.74
C HIS A 124 3.17 -6.37 -5.76
N HIS A 125 2.00 -6.81 -6.20
CA HIS A 125 1.00 -7.47 -5.35
C HIS A 125 1.55 -8.61 -4.49
N SER A 126 2.46 -9.45 -5.03
CA SER A 126 3.05 -10.56 -4.26
C SER A 126 3.96 -10.07 -3.14
N THR A 127 4.72 -8.99 -3.38
CA THR A 127 5.58 -8.37 -2.35
C THR A 127 4.73 -7.76 -1.23
N ILE A 128 3.64 -7.07 -1.60
CA ILE A 128 2.70 -6.50 -0.62
C ILE A 128 2.08 -7.63 0.22
N ASN A 129 1.59 -8.71 -0.39
CA ASN A 129 0.99 -9.83 0.34
C ASN A 129 1.98 -10.48 1.29
N LYS A 130 3.23 -10.73 0.87
CA LYS A 130 4.29 -11.23 1.76
C LYS A 130 4.60 -10.26 2.90
N GLY A 131 4.49 -8.95 2.66
CA GLY A 131 4.58 -7.92 3.69
C GLY A 131 3.44 -8.03 4.69
N ILE A 132 2.21 -8.11 4.21
CA ILE A 132 0.99 -8.25 5.02
C ILE A 132 1.05 -9.53 5.87
N ASP A 133 1.44 -10.67 5.31
CA ASP A 133 1.56 -11.94 6.06
C ASP A 133 2.53 -11.80 7.25
N ARG A 134 3.68 -11.13 7.05
CA ARG A 134 4.64 -10.88 8.13
C ARG A 134 4.11 -9.90 9.17
N ILE A 135 3.42 -8.85 8.73
CA ILE A 135 2.80 -7.85 9.62
C ILE A 135 1.73 -8.51 10.48
N ILE A 136 0.86 -9.35 9.91
CA ILE A 136 -0.19 -10.06 10.65
C ILE A 136 0.44 -10.96 11.71
N ARG A 137 1.44 -11.76 11.33
CA ARG A 137 2.13 -12.66 12.26
C ARG A 137 2.73 -11.88 13.43
N ASP A 138 3.58 -10.89 13.15
CA ASP A 138 4.30 -10.17 14.19
C ASP A 138 3.35 -9.32 15.06
N CYS A 139 2.27 -8.76 14.48
CA CYS A 139 1.23 -8.08 15.23
C CYS A 139 0.49 -9.03 16.19
N ASN A 140 0.14 -10.22 15.72
CA ASN A 140 -0.56 -11.21 16.53
C ASN A 140 0.35 -11.77 17.65
N GLU A 141 1.62 -12.01 17.37
CA GLU A 141 2.62 -12.39 18.37
C GLU A 141 2.73 -11.32 19.47
N GLU A 142 2.77 -10.03 19.10
CA GLU A 142 2.79 -8.93 20.07
C GLU A 142 1.52 -8.89 20.93
N GLN A 143 0.33 -9.11 20.35
CA GLN A 143 -0.93 -9.14 21.09
C GLN A 143 -0.98 -10.31 22.07
N LEU A 144 -0.51 -11.49 21.67
CA LEU A 144 -0.43 -12.66 22.52
C LEU A 144 0.53 -12.43 23.70
N ALA A 145 1.73 -11.90 23.45
CA ALA A 145 2.69 -11.56 24.49
C ALA A 145 2.13 -10.54 25.50
N LYS A 146 1.38 -9.55 25.03
CA LYS A 146 0.68 -8.58 25.91
C LYS A 146 -0.42 -9.23 26.74
N CYS A 147 -1.08 -10.23 26.22
CA CYS A 147 -2.09 -11.01 26.98
C CYS A 147 -1.40 -11.89 28.03
N GLU A 148 -0.34 -12.58 27.70
CA GLU A 148 0.43 -13.42 28.61
C GLU A 148 1.05 -12.62 29.76
N SER A 149 1.56 -11.41 29.47
CA SER A 149 2.10 -10.50 30.48
C SER A 149 1.04 -9.82 31.35
N GLY A 150 -0.25 -10.04 31.07
CA GLY A 150 -1.37 -9.41 31.77
C GLY A 150 -1.63 -7.94 31.37
N THR A 151 -0.91 -7.41 30.37
CA THR A 151 -1.11 -6.06 29.84
C THR A 151 -2.48 -5.91 29.16
N ILE A 152 -2.93 -6.98 28.51
CA ILE A 152 -4.27 -7.10 27.91
C ILE A 152 -5.00 -8.25 28.59
N LYS A 153 -6.24 -8.03 29.01
CA LYS A 153 -7.09 -9.12 29.54
C LYS A 153 -7.50 -10.06 28.40
N PRO A 154 -7.59 -11.37 28.62
CA PRO A 154 -7.95 -12.35 27.56
C PRO A 154 -9.23 -12.01 26.80
N LYS A 155 -10.24 -11.46 27.48
CA LYS A 155 -11.51 -11.02 26.87
C LYS A 155 -11.36 -9.84 25.87
N ASN A 156 -10.26 -9.11 25.95
CA ASN A 156 -9.94 -7.97 25.07
C ASN A 156 -8.89 -8.30 24.02
N LEU A 157 -8.44 -9.54 23.97
CA LEU A 157 -7.48 -9.99 22.96
C LEU A 157 -8.12 -9.93 21.58
N VAL A 158 -7.51 -9.17 20.68
CA VAL A 158 -7.92 -9.06 19.28
C VAL A 158 -6.76 -9.48 18.41
N LEU A 159 -6.97 -10.47 17.56
CA LEU A 159 -5.99 -10.93 16.59
C LEU A 159 -6.44 -10.56 15.17
N LEU A 160 -5.49 -10.19 14.33
CA LEU A 160 -5.75 -9.97 12.92
C LEU A 160 -6.01 -11.30 12.22
N PRO A 161 -7.12 -11.44 11.46
CA PRO A 161 -7.32 -12.59 10.59
C PRO A 161 -6.32 -12.55 9.43
N LYS A 162 -6.18 -13.66 8.71
CA LYS A 162 -5.43 -13.67 7.45
C LYS A 162 -6.21 -12.88 6.39
N PHE A 163 -5.53 -11.92 5.74
CA PHE A 163 -6.08 -11.14 4.63
C PHE A 163 -4.99 -10.82 3.60
N SER A 164 -5.40 -10.33 2.45
CA SER A 164 -4.51 -9.92 1.35
C SER A 164 -4.71 -8.45 1.00
N CYS A 165 -3.85 -7.92 0.14
CA CYS A 165 -4.01 -6.57 -0.39
C CYS A 165 -5.37 -6.34 -1.08
N HIS A 166 -5.98 -7.39 -1.66
CA HIS A 166 -7.33 -7.30 -2.24
C HIS A 166 -8.40 -7.08 -1.16
N SER A 167 -8.24 -7.67 0.02
CA SER A 167 -9.15 -7.48 1.16
C SER A 167 -9.17 -6.04 1.66
N LEU A 168 -8.05 -5.31 1.55
CA LEU A 168 -7.98 -3.90 1.92
C LEU A 168 -8.94 -3.05 1.08
N ARG A 169 -9.04 -3.34 -0.22
CA ARG A 169 -10.02 -2.68 -1.11
C ARG A 169 -11.46 -3.02 -0.73
N HIS A 170 -11.76 -4.27 -0.35
CA HIS A 170 -13.09 -4.64 0.13
C HIS A 170 -13.47 -3.86 1.40
N THR A 171 -12.53 -3.65 2.31
CA THR A 171 -12.75 -2.84 3.52
C THR A 171 -13.18 -1.41 3.18
N CYS A 172 -12.53 -0.77 2.19
CA CYS A 172 -12.95 0.55 1.71
C CYS A 172 -14.38 0.52 1.18
N ALA A 173 -14.71 -0.45 0.31
CA ALA A 173 -16.04 -0.56 -0.27
C ALA A 173 -17.12 -0.77 0.81
N THR A 174 -16.88 -1.62 1.81
CA THR A 174 -17.80 -1.84 2.93
C THR A 174 -18.03 -0.56 3.72
N ARG A 175 -16.98 0.17 4.08
CA ARG A 175 -17.09 1.45 4.81
C ARG A 175 -17.90 2.49 4.04
N LEU A 176 -17.76 2.55 2.71
CA LEU A 176 -18.54 3.47 1.87
C LEU A 176 -20.01 3.08 1.77
N CYS A 177 -20.35 1.80 1.96
CA CYS A 177 -21.74 1.35 1.98
C CYS A 177 -22.41 1.53 3.34
N GLU A 178 -21.63 1.65 4.42
CA GLU A 178 -22.10 1.82 5.81
C GLU A 178 -22.20 3.29 6.23
N ALA A 179 -21.65 4.22 5.46
CA ALA A 179 -21.64 5.66 5.71
C ALA A 179 -22.82 6.35 5.02
#